data_69c4bbf606470c6c272a6175be7a159b
#
_entry.id   69c4bbf606470c6c272a6175be7a159b
#
_cell.length_a   1.000
_cell.length_b   1.000
_cell.length_c   1.000
_cell.angle_alpha   90.00
_cell.angle_beta   90.00
_cell.angle_gamma   90.00
#
_symmetry.space_group_name_H-M   'P 1'
#
loop_
_entity.id
_entity.type
_entity.pdbx_description
1 polymer ?
#
loop_
_entity_poly.entity_id
_entity_poly.type
_entity_poly.pdbx_seq_one_letter_code
_entity_poly.pdbx_strand_id
1 'polypeptide(L)'
;MKVKAIYLLLLNLFFLNSFSFEQEGKIKDLVRLNKEYSKRDELSMIVVYQGYSSYTSREPIDTQYGIVKQQGENIYNQIGVLESLHNELCNVVVDEDDKTINIMKIISKSEAPELDKLMQLVEKYMNNSNSITQVTLDKIHREYRIVIPGNSEYSEIRIVYDYKNWLVKKMILYYSKEESVNQGGKKEKPRLVITYKDIVLHPTFMKNEFKLERFVKKEGDRYVGVGKYFDFKVISQF
;
A
#
# COMPACT_ATOMS: atom_id res chain seq x y z
N MET A 1 5.52 -5.75 16.58
CA MET A 1 4.99 -6.01 15.21
C MET A 1 6.10 -5.63 14.23
N LYS A 2 6.58 -6.57 13.43
CA LYS A 2 7.63 -6.25 12.44
C LYS A 2 6.98 -5.52 11.28
N VAL A 3 7.03 -4.21 11.28
CA VAL A 3 6.46 -3.30 10.29
C VAL A 3 6.97 -3.63 8.85
N LYS A 4 8.14 -4.28 8.73
CA LYS A 4 8.76 -4.66 7.45
C LYS A 4 7.85 -5.48 6.49
N ALA A 5 6.90 -6.27 7.00
CA ALA A 5 5.98 -7.06 6.15
C ALA A 5 4.80 -6.23 5.60
N ILE A 6 4.50 -5.10 6.20
CA ILE A 6 3.36 -4.24 5.83
C ILE A 6 3.68 -3.38 4.61
N TYR A 7 4.97 -3.07 4.38
CA TYR A 7 5.41 -2.17 3.32
C TYR A 7 5.15 -2.69 1.90
N LEU A 8 5.21 -4.02 1.70
CA LEU A 8 4.91 -4.60 0.38
C LEU A 8 3.42 -4.58 0.03
N LEU A 9 2.56 -4.58 1.04
CA LEU A 9 1.10 -4.70 0.86
C LEU A 9 0.44 -3.44 0.29
N LEU A 10 1.06 -2.28 0.45
CA LEU A 10 0.44 -0.99 0.18
C LEU A 10 0.80 -0.37 -1.17
N LEU A 11 1.86 -0.89 -1.82
CA LEU A 11 2.30 -0.37 -3.11
C LEU A 11 1.28 -0.58 -4.23
N ASN A 12 0.34 -1.48 -4.04
CA ASN A 12 -0.42 -2.07 -5.14
C ASN A 12 -1.93 -1.84 -5.12
N LEU A 13 -2.47 -1.01 -4.24
CA LEU A 13 -3.91 -0.67 -4.21
C LEU A 13 -4.42 0.02 -5.50
N PHE A 14 -3.51 0.36 -6.42
CA PHE A 14 -3.83 1.16 -7.60
C PHE A 14 -4.02 0.34 -8.90
N PHE A 15 -3.72 -0.97 -8.91
CA PHE A 15 -3.75 -1.79 -10.14
C PHE A 15 -4.93 -2.77 -10.20
N LEU A 16 -6.14 -2.26 -10.13
CA LEU A 16 -7.34 -3.10 -10.17
C LEU A 16 -7.87 -3.29 -11.62
N ASN A 17 -7.11 -3.93 -12.49
CA ASN A 17 -7.41 -3.97 -13.93
C ASN A 17 -8.26 -5.14 -14.45
N SER A 18 -8.86 -5.99 -13.61
CA SER A 18 -9.65 -7.12 -14.13
C SER A 18 -10.76 -7.57 -13.18
N PHE A 19 -11.90 -6.90 -13.24
CA PHE A 19 -13.10 -7.40 -12.55
C PHE A 19 -14.24 -7.63 -13.54
N SER A 20 -14.67 -8.86 -13.67
CA SER A 20 -15.96 -9.20 -14.27
C SER A 20 -17.00 -9.34 -13.15
N PHE A 21 -18.04 -8.51 -13.14
CA PHE A 21 -19.00 -8.44 -12.05
C PHE A 21 -20.41 -8.79 -12.46
N GLU A 22 -20.98 -9.78 -11.78
CA GLU A 22 -22.40 -10.12 -11.84
C GLU A 22 -23.27 -9.56 -10.69
N GLN A 23 -22.68 -8.88 -9.67
CA GLN A 23 -23.42 -8.35 -8.52
C GLN A 23 -23.37 -6.82 -8.43
N GLU A 24 -24.13 -6.14 -9.27
CA GLU A 24 -24.06 -4.68 -9.47
C GLU A 24 -24.51 -3.78 -8.30
N GLY A 25 -25.25 -4.25 -7.31
CA GLY A 25 -25.92 -3.36 -6.34
C GLY A 25 -25.03 -2.88 -5.19
N LYS A 26 -24.40 -3.81 -4.45
CA LYS A 26 -23.71 -3.51 -3.19
C LYS A 26 -22.26 -3.05 -3.34
N ILE A 27 -21.64 -3.31 -4.47
CA ILE A 27 -20.21 -3.03 -4.73
C ILE A 27 -19.97 -2.01 -5.83
N LYS A 28 -21.04 -1.43 -6.36
CA LYS A 28 -21.00 -0.46 -7.47
C LYS A 28 -19.98 0.67 -7.24
N ASP A 29 -19.93 1.20 -6.03
CA ASP A 29 -19.02 2.29 -5.72
C ASP A 29 -17.57 1.79 -5.57
N LEU A 30 -17.31 0.55 -5.12
CA LEU A 30 -15.96 -0.04 -5.12
C LEU A 30 -15.43 -0.22 -6.54
N VAL A 31 -16.26 -0.74 -7.44
CA VAL A 31 -15.92 -0.88 -8.86
C VAL A 31 -15.61 0.48 -9.46
N ARG A 32 -16.44 1.48 -9.16
CA ARG A 32 -16.25 2.84 -9.65
C ARG A 32 -15.00 3.47 -9.05
N LEU A 33 -14.77 3.30 -7.74
CA LEU A 33 -13.56 3.75 -7.06
C LEU A 33 -12.31 3.21 -7.78
N ASN A 34 -12.29 1.91 -8.03
CA ASN A 34 -11.23 1.27 -8.77
C ASN A 34 -11.04 1.86 -10.17
N LYS A 35 -12.12 1.95 -10.94
CA LYS A 35 -12.10 2.53 -12.29
C LYS A 35 -11.62 3.97 -12.30
N GLU A 36 -11.97 4.77 -11.31
CA GLU A 36 -11.50 6.15 -11.21
C GLU A 36 -10.01 6.24 -10.82
N TYR A 37 -9.52 5.32 -9.98
CA TYR A 37 -8.08 5.24 -9.69
C TYR A 37 -7.27 4.77 -10.90
N SER A 38 -7.74 3.75 -11.63
CA SER A 38 -7.01 3.23 -12.81
C SER A 38 -6.89 4.23 -13.97
N LYS A 39 -7.68 5.31 -13.97
CA LYS A 39 -7.57 6.38 -14.94
C LYS A 39 -6.54 7.46 -14.55
N ARG A 40 -5.97 7.37 -13.35
CA ARG A 40 -5.05 8.39 -12.83
C ARG A 40 -3.63 7.97 -13.13
N ASP A 41 -3.08 8.52 -14.19
CA ASP A 41 -1.71 8.23 -14.59
C ASP A 41 -0.67 8.91 -13.68
N GLU A 42 -1.06 10.01 -12.99
CA GLU A 42 -0.15 10.79 -12.15
C GLU A 42 -0.77 11.11 -10.81
N LEU A 43 -0.06 10.79 -9.74
CA LEU A 43 -0.53 10.96 -8.36
C LEU A 43 0.64 11.18 -7.41
N SER A 44 0.46 12.08 -6.45
CA SER A 44 1.34 12.20 -5.28
C SER A 44 0.49 12.34 -4.02
N MET A 45 0.90 11.70 -2.92
CA MET A 45 0.18 11.80 -1.65
C MET A 45 1.10 11.52 -0.46
N ILE A 46 0.71 12.05 0.69
CA ILE A 46 1.26 11.69 1.99
C ILE A 46 0.41 10.56 2.56
N VAL A 47 1.07 9.55 3.12
CA VAL A 47 0.42 8.42 3.77
C VAL A 47 0.86 8.36 5.22
N VAL A 48 -0.11 8.26 6.14
CA VAL A 48 0.16 8.12 7.57
C VAL A 48 -0.31 6.75 8.02
N TYR A 49 0.62 5.97 8.56
CA TYR A 49 0.38 4.63 9.11
C TYR A 49 0.36 4.71 10.62
N GLN A 50 -0.72 4.24 11.24
CA GLN A 50 -0.90 4.24 12.68
C GLN A 50 -1.26 2.84 13.16
N GLY A 51 -0.33 2.21 13.90
CA GLY A 51 -0.56 0.92 14.56
C GLY A 51 -1.24 1.12 15.91
N TYR A 52 -2.26 0.32 16.18
CA TYR A 52 -2.98 0.32 17.46
C TYR A 52 -2.93 -1.07 18.08
N SER A 53 -2.74 -1.12 19.40
CA SER A 53 -2.65 -2.38 20.15
C SER A 53 -3.94 -3.20 20.13
N SER A 54 -5.10 -2.54 20.02
CA SER A 54 -6.39 -3.21 19.97
C SER A 54 -7.37 -2.49 19.04
N TYR A 55 -8.52 -3.14 18.78
CA TYR A 55 -9.63 -2.58 18.00
C TYR A 55 -10.22 -1.31 18.63
N THR A 56 -10.11 -1.18 19.97
CA THR A 56 -10.70 -0.09 20.75
C THR A 56 -9.70 0.93 21.25
N SER A 57 -8.39 0.69 21.10
CA SER A 57 -7.35 1.65 21.50
C SER A 57 -7.57 2.99 20.83
N ARG A 58 -7.45 4.09 21.60
CA ARG A 58 -7.59 5.46 21.08
C ARG A 58 -6.26 6.03 20.61
N GLU A 59 -5.18 5.66 21.28
CA GLU A 59 -3.83 6.13 20.97
C GLU A 59 -3.08 5.09 20.14
N PRO A 60 -2.39 5.51 19.06
CA PRO A 60 -1.51 4.63 18.31
C PRO A 60 -0.27 4.28 19.14
N ILE A 61 0.20 3.04 19.01
CA ILE A 61 1.47 2.59 19.60
C ILE A 61 2.65 2.89 18.69
N ASP A 62 2.38 3.15 17.41
CA ASP A 62 3.37 3.49 16.40
C ASP A 62 2.72 4.37 15.34
N THR A 63 3.47 5.37 14.85
CA THR A 63 3.04 6.25 13.76
C THR A 63 4.20 6.45 12.79
N GLN A 64 3.98 6.15 11.53
CA GLN A 64 4.94 6.36 10.46
C GLN A 64 4.33 7.22 9.35
N TYR A 65 5.18 8.05 8.76
CA TYR A 65 4.80 8.91 7.64
C TYR A 65 5.48 8.40 6.37
N GLY A 66 4.76 8.45 5.28
CA GLY A 66 5.28 8.08 3.98
C GLY A 66 4.83 9.04 2.89
N ILE A 67 5.48 8.92 1.74
CA ILE A 67 5.14 9.61 0.50
C ILE A 67 4.99 8.56 -0.59
N VAL A 68 3.91 8.64 -1.34
CA VAL A 68 3.69 7.83 -2.54
C VAL A 68 3.63 8.75 -3.74
N LYS A 69 4.37 8.41 -4.80
CA LYS A 69 4.37 9.10 -6.09
C LYS A 69 4.16 8.07 -7.19
N GLN A 70 3.32 8.38 -8.15
CA GLN A 70 3.02 7.52 -9.28
C GLN A 70 3.03 8.33 -10.58
N GLN A 71 3.61 7.76 -11.64
CA GLN A 71 3.54 8.25 -13.00
C GLN A 71 3.44 7.05 -13.94
N GLY A 72 2.23 6.82 -14.48
CA GLY A 72 1.92 5.59 -15.21
C GLY A 72 2.13 4.35 -14.35
N GLU A 73 2.94 3.42 -14.84
CA GLU A 73 3.35 2.20 -14.12
C GLU A 73 4.52 2.44 -13.13
N ASN A 74 5.14 3.63 -13.16
CA ASN A 74 6.24 3.93 -12.26
C ASN A 74 5.72 4.37 -10.89
N ILE A 75 6.21 3.76 -9.83
CA ILE A 75 5.81 4.04 -8.46
C ILE A 75 7.05 4.23 -7.60
N TYR A 76 7.13 5.38 -6.93
CA TYR A 76 8.08 5.63 -5.87
C TYR A 76 7.33 5.70 -4.54
N ASN A 77 7.88 5.06 -3.53
CA ASN A 77 7.31 5.04 -2.21
C ASN A 77 8.41 5.17 -1.16
N GLN A 78 8.18 6.00 -0.16
CA GLN A 78 9.05 6.15 1.00
C GLN A 78 8.21 6.07 2.26
N ILE A 79 8.60 5.25 3.23
CA ILE A 79 7.94 5.11 4.52
C ILE A 79 9.01 4.93 5.59
N GLY A 80 9.14 5.95 6.47
CA GLY A 80 10.21 5.97 7.44
C GLY A 80 11.57 5.84 6.75
N VAL A 81 12.33 4.82 7.12
CA VAL A 81 13.67 4.52 6.62
C VAL A 81 13.69 3.65 5.35
N LEU A 82 12.54 3.19 4.88
CA LEU A 82 12.44 2.36 3.69
C LEU A 82 12.01 3.19 2.49
N GLU A 83 12.74 3.07 1.39
CA GLU A 83 12.36 3.60 0.09
C GLU A 83 12.19 2.45 -0.89
N SER A 84 11.26 2.59 -1.81
CA SER A 84 11.11 1.65 -2.92
C SER A 84 10.78 2.37 -4.22
N LEU A 85 11.28 1.82 -5.30
CA LEU A 85 10.98 2.22 -6.66
C LEU A 85 10.56 0.98 -7.45
N HIS A 86 9.43 1.07 -8.10
CA HIS A 86 9.00 0.16 -9.17
C HIS A 86 8.95 0.93 -10.47
N ASN A 87 9.61 0.42 -11.52
CA ASN A 87 9.50 0.94 -12.89
C ASN A 87 9.56 -0.22 -13.90
N GLU A 88 9.50 0.08 -15.19
CA GLU A 88 9.53 -0.94 -16.27
C GLU A 88 10.78 -1.85 -16.25
N LEU A 89 11.87 -1.43 -15.63
CA LEU A 89 13.16 -2.14 -15.66
C LEU A 89 13.39 -2.99 -14.40
N CYS A 90 13.00 -2.45 -13.24
CA CYS A 90 13.40 -3.04 -11.96
C CYS A 90 12.50 -2.64 -10.80
N ASN A 91 12.62 -3.43 -9.74
CA ASN A 91 12.23 -3.07 -8.39
C ASN A 91 13.48 -2.73 -7.58
N VAL A 92 13.48 -1.57 -6.94
CA VAL A 92 14.53 -1.16 -6.01
C VAL A 92 13.93 -1.07 -4.61
N VAL A 93 14.62 -1.63 -3.63
CA VAL A 93 14.29 -1.46 -2.21
C VAL A 93 15.53 -0.98 -1.49
N VAL A 94 15.42 0.17 -0.83
CA VAL A 94 16.46 0.77 -0.01
C VAL A 94 16.05 0.66 1.46
N ASP A 95 16.94 0.15 2.29
CA ASP A 95 16.81 0.13 3.74
C ASP A 95 17.93 1.03 4.31
N GLU A 96 17.55 2.19 4.86
CA GLU A 96 18.52 3.15 5.40
C GLU A 96 19.14 2.68 6.73
N ASP A 97 18.42 1.86 7.51
CA ASP A 97 18.93 1.31 8.77
C ASP A 97 20.01 0.23 8.50
N ASP A 98 19.73 -0.67 7.56
CA ASP A 98 20.66 -1.74 7.18
C ASP A 98 21.69 -1.25 6.15
N LYS A 99 21.58 0.00 5.65
CA LYS A 99 22.40 0.58 4.58
C LYS A 99 22.50 -0.33 3.37
N THR A 100 21.36 -0.82 2.87
CA THR A 100 21.31 -1.72 1.72
C THR A 100 20.43 -1.21 0.60
N ILE A 101 20.83 -1.48 -0.63
CA ILE A 101 20.02 -1.27 -1.84
C ILE A 101 19.89 -2.60 -2.55
N ASN A 102 18.68 -3.12 -2.62
CA ASN A 102 18.36 -4.34 -3.34
C ASN A 102 17.73 -3.98 -4.68
N ILE A 103 18.33 -4.44 -5.78
CA ILE A 103 17.85 -4.22 -7.14
C ILE A 103 17.45 -5.56 -7.73
N MET A 104 16.16 -5.71 -8.04
CA MET A 104 15.58 -6.91 -8.62
C MET A 104 15.10 -6.60 -10.04
N LYS A 105 15.54 -7.38 -11.02
CA LYS A 105 15.06 -7.26 -12.39
C LYS A 105 13.61 -7.74 -12.48
N ILE A 106 12.78 -7.02 -13.22
CA ILE A 106 11.43 -7.50 -13.55
C ILE A 106 11.57 -8.53 -14.67
N ILE A 107 11.37 -9.82 -14.34
CA ILE A 107 11.53 -10.94 -15.27
C ILE A 107 10.25 -11.18 -16.08
N SER A 108 9.09 -10.85 -15.53
CA SER A 108 7.81 -10.92 -16.25
C SER A 108 6.74 -10.06 -15.57
N LYS A 109 5.76 -9.58 -16.35
CA LYS A 109 4.55 -8.94 -15.80
C LYS A 109 3.67 -9.89 -14.98
N SER A 110 4.05 -11.19 -14.85
CA SER A 110 3.22 -12.23 -14.22
C SER A 110 3.49 -12.44 -12.73
N GLU A 111 4.55 -11.90 -12.18
CA GLU A 111 4.74 -11.88 -10.72
C GLU A 111 4.05 -10.66 -10.13
N ALA A 112 2.74 -10.68 -10.24
CA ALA A 112 1.91 -9.71 -9.53
C ALA A 112 2.17 -9.84 -8.03
N PRO A 113 2.50 -8.73 -7.37
CA PRO A 113 2.86 -8.72 -5.96
C PRO A 113 1.69 -9.21 -5.09
N GLU A 114 1.91 -9.36 -3.79
CA GLU A 114 0.92 -9.79 -2.77
C GLU A 114 -0.43 -9.07 -2.80
N LEU A 115 -0.54 -7.97 -3.55
CA LEU A 115 -1.82 -7.28 -3.77
C LEU A 115 -2.83 -8.12 -4.55
N ASP A 116 -2.39 -8.87 -5.54
CA ASP A 116 -3.30 -9.79 -6.22
C ASP A 116 -3.90 -10.78 -5.22
N LYS A 117 -3.14 -11.14 -4.18
CA LYS A 117 -3.66 -11.99 -3.10
C LYS A 117 -4.71 -11.26 -2.26
N LEU A 118 -4.50 -9.98 -1.94
CA LEU A 118 -5.50 -9.19 -1.21
C LEU A 118 -6.73 -8.95 -2.08
N MET A 119 -6.55 -8.70 -3.36
CA MET A 119 -7.66 -8.48 -4.29
C MET A 119 -8.38 -9.79 -4.63
N GLN A 120 -7.67 -10.89 -4.81
CA GLN A 120 -8.28 -12.22 -4.87
C GLN A 120 -9.03 -12.57 -3.57
N LEU A 121 -8.50 -12.12 -2.42
CA LEU A 121 -9.17 -12.24 -1.13
C LEU A 121 -10.45 -11.38 -1.12
N VAL A 122 -10.38 -10.12 -1.51
CA VAL A 122 -11.55 -9.23 -1.65
C VAL A 122 -12.54 -9.82 -2.66
N GLU A 123 -12.10 -10.25 -3.83
CA GLU A 123 -12.95 -10.93 -4.84
C GLU A 123 -13.63 -12.18 -4.28
N LYS A 124 -12.85 -13.06 -3.66
CA LYS A 124 -13.38 -14.28 -3.05
C LYS A 124 -14.48 -14.01 -2.02
N TYR A 125 -14.36 -12.90 -1.28
CA TYR A 125 -15.34 -12.51 -0.28
C TYR A 125 -16.42 -11.56 -0.80
N MET A 126 -16.17 -10.85 -1.91
CA MET A 126 -17.17 -10.05 -2.60
C MET A 126 -18.31 -10.91 -3.19
N ASN A 127 -18.02 -12.14 -3.57
CA ASN A 127 -19.03 -13.10 -4.00
C ASN A 127 -19.98 -13.55 -2.86
N ASN A 128 -19.63 -13.22 -1.60
CA ASN A 128 -20.51 -13.45 -0.45
C ASN A 128 -21.17 -12.12 -0.04
N SER A 129 -22.38 -11.87 -0.55
CA SER A 129 -23.13 -10.60 -0.40
C SER A 129 -23.35 -10.14 1.06
N ASN A 130 -23.20 -11.03 2.03
CA ASN A 130 -23.34 -10.72 3.47
C ASN A 130 -22.06 -10.15 4.10
N SER A 131 -20.93 -10.24 3.41
CA SER A 131 -19.63 -9.83 3.94
C SER A 131 -19.29 -8.36 3.65
N ILE A 132 -20.07 -7.68 2.78
CA ILE A 132 -19.79 -6.30 2.37
C ILE A 132 -20.99 -5.41 2.72
N THR A 133 -20.71 -4.34 3.46
CA THR A 133 -21.69 -3.29 3.78
C THR A 133 -21.14 -1.92 3.43
N GLN A 134 -22.01 -1.04 2.94
CA GLN A 134 -21.70 0.37 2.70
C GLN A 134 -22.42 1.22 3.73
N VAL A 135 -21.70 2.17 4.33
CA VAL A 135 -22.22 3.11 5.31
C VAL A 135 -21.95 4.53 4.85
N THR A 136 -22.95 5.39 4.92
CA THR A 136 -22.78 6.83 4.72
C THR A 136 -22.29 7.45 6.03
N LEU A 137 -21.10 8.04 6.03
CA LEU A 137 -20.53 8.68 7.21
C LEU A 137 -20.99 10.12 7.34
N ASP A 138 -20.98 10.86 6.22
CA ASP A 138 -21.40 12.26 6.13
C ASP A 138 -21.80 12.64 4.70
N LYS A 139 -21.90 13.96 4.41
CA LYS A 139 -22.32 14.49 3.10
C LYS A 139 -21.37 14.19 1.93
N ILE A 140 -20.15 13.76 2.20
CA ILE A 140 -19.11 13.51 1.18
C ILE A 140 -18.36 12.21 1.39
N HIS A 141 -18.43 11.60 2.56
CA HIS A 141 -17.69 10.37 2.85
C HIS A 141 -18.60 9.16 3.00
N ARG A 142 -18.16 8.08 2.43
CA ARG A 142 -18.75 6.75 2.60
C ARG A 142 -17.68 5.77 3.07
N GLU A 143 -18.12 4.71 3.73
CA GLU A 143 -17.27 3.63 4.22
C GLU A 143 -17.76 2.30 3.67
N TYR A 144 -16.86 1.52 3.09
CA TYR A 144 -17.06 0.09 2.91
C TYR A 144 -16.50 -0.67 4.10
N ARG A 145 -17.28 -1.64 4.58
CA ARG A 145 -16.87 -2.63 5.58
C ARG A 145 -16.90 -3.98 4.92
N ILE A 146 -15.74 -4.63 4.88
CA ILE A 146 -15.54 -5.93 4.26
C ILE A 146 -15.15 -6.88 5.39
N VAL A 147 -16.08 -7.74 5.80
CA VAL A 147 -15.82 -8.78 6.81
C VAL A 147 -15.21 -9.97 6.11
N ILE A 148 -14.05 -10.42 6.58
CA ILE A 148 -13.30 -11.51 5.99
C ILE A 148 -13.49 -12.75 6.86
N PRO A 149 -14.21 -13.79 6.38
CA PRO A 149 -14.43 -15.01 7.14
C PRO A 149 -13.18 -15.90 7.18
N GLY A 150 -13.08 -16.74 8.21
CA GLY A 150 -12.06 -17.78 8.33
C GLY A 150 -10.75 -17.30 8.96
N ASN A 151 -9.68 -18.08 8.75
CA ASN A 151 -8.35 -17.84 9.32
C ASN A 151 -7.49 -16.93 8.45
N SER A 152 -8.05 -15.84 7.98
CA SER A 152 -7.30 -14.80 7.25
C SER A 152 -6.43 -13.98 8.20
N GLU A 153 -5.45 -13.26 7.66
CA GLU A 153 -4.65 -12.28 8.41
C GLU A 153 -5.53 -11.16 8.97
N TYR A 154 -6.54 -10.75 8.21
CA TYR A 154 -7.49 -9.71 8.60
C TYR A 154 -8.87 -10.30 8.85
N SER A 155 -9.58 -9.80 9.87
CA SER A 155 -10.99 -10.10 10.16
C SER A 155 -11.94 -9.11 9.48
N GLU A 156 -11.50 -7.87 9.29
CA GLU A 156 -12.30 -6.81 8.67
C GLU A 156 -11.37 -5.79 8.00
N ILE A 157 -11.80 -5.29 6.85
CA ILE A 157 -11.19 -4.15 6.16
C ILE A 157 -12.24 -3.06 6.02
N ARG A 158 -11.89 -1.82 6.37
CA ARG A 158 -12.73 -0.64 6.10
C ARG A 158 -12.03 0.29 5.15
N ILE A 159 -12.78 0.82 4.18
CA ILE A 159 -12.30 1.77 3.18
C ILE A 159 -13.20 3.00 3.23
N VAL A 160 -12.67 4.11 3.72
CA VAL A 160 -13.35 5.40 3.71
C VAL A 160 -12.91 6.18 2.49
N TYR A 161 -13.87 6.66 1.71
CA TYR A 161 -13.62 7.39 0.49
C TYR A 161 -14.56 8.59 0.33
N ASP A 162 -14.10 9.59 -0.41
CA ASP A 162 -14.91 10.71 -0.86
C ASP A 162 -15.65 10.29 -2.14
N TYR A 163 -16.98 10.19 -2.09
CA TYR A 163 -17.78 9.72 -3.22
C TYR A 163 -17.95 10.74 -4.34
N LYS A 164 -17.55 12.01 -4.12
CA LYS A 164 -17.60 13.05 -5.15
C LYS A 164 -16.41 12.99 -6.09
N ASN A 165 -15.22 12.82 -5.52
CA ASN A 165 -13.97 12.77 -6.27
C ASN A 165 -13.34 11.37 -6.36
N TRP A 166 -13.96 10.37 -5.71
CA TRP A 166 -13.50 8.97 -5.71
C TRP A 166 -12.07 8.81 -5.19
N LEU A 167 -11.73 9.54 -4.14
CA LEU A 167 -10.46 9.45 -3.45
C LEU A 167 -10.60 8.67 -2.15
N VAL A 168 -9.79 7.64 -1.98
CA VAL A 168 -9.65 6.96 -0.69
C VAL A 168 -9.02 7.96 0.29
N LYS A 169 -9.62 8.09 1.45
CA LYS A 169 -9.17 8.97 2.54
C LYS A 169 -8.55 8.17 3.68
N LYS A 170 -9.06 6.96 3.91
CA LYS A 170 -8.60 6.12 5.01
C LYS A 170 -8.86 4.66 4.71
N MET A 171 -7.94 3.80 5.13
CA MET A 171 -8.14 2.37 5.22
C MET A 171 -7.87 1.90 6.64
N ILE A 172 -8.65 0.95 7.13
CA ILE A 172 -8.46 0.34 8.44
C ILE A 172 -8.42 -1.17 8.26
N LEU A 173 -7.33 -1.78 8.71
CA LEU A 173 -7.11 -3.21 8.68
C LEU A 173 -7.21 -3.76 10.10
N TYR A 174 -8.19 -4.61 10.36
CA TYR A 174 -8.39 -5.28 11.64
C TYR A 174 -7.78 -6.67 11.58
N TYR A 175 -6.71 -6.91 12.34
CA TYR A 175 -6.04 -8.20 12.34
C TYR A 175 -6.89 -9.27 13.03
N SER A 176 -6.88 -10.48 12.50
CA SER A 176 -7.63 -11.61 13.05
C SER A 176 -6.94 -12.24 14.26
N LYS A 177 -5.60 -12.18 14.29
CA LYS A 177 -4.78 -12.80 15.34
C LYS A 177 -4.52 -11.85 16.49
N GLU A 178 -4.51 -12.42 17.69
CA GLU A 178 -4.08 -11.69 18.88
C GLU A 178 -2.57 -11.57 18.92
N GLU A 179 -2.07 -10.40 19.29
CA GLU A 179 -0.65 -10.13 19.52
C GLU A 179 -0.44 -9.61 20.96
N SER A 180 0.70 -9.95 21.54
CA SER A 180 1.12 -9.37 22.82
C SER A 180 1.79 -8.02 22.57
N VAL A 181 1.21 -6.96 23.09
CA VAL A 181 1.73 -5.58 22.91
C VAL A 181 2.98 -5.35 23.75
N ASN A 182 3.10 -6.03 24.90
CA ASN A 182 4.25 -5.96 25.79
C ASN A 182 4.64 -7.38 26.26
N GLN A 183 5.90 -7.59 26.65
CA GLN A 183 6.34 -8.85 27.24
C GLN A 183 5.49 -9.17 28.48
N GLY A 184 4.66 -10.22 28.41
CA GLY A 184 3.73 -10.61 29.48
C GLY A 184 2.40 -9.85 29.51
N GLY A 185 2.12 -8.97 28.54
CA GLY A 185 0.88 -8.20 28.46
C GLY A 185 -0.33 -9.01 27.97
N LYS A 186 -1.52 -8.43 28.16
CA LYS A 186 -2.77 -8.96 27.62
C LYS A 186 -2.67 -9.09 26.11
N LYS A 187 -3.08 -10.23 25.56
CA LYS A 187 -3.21 -10.42 24.13
C LYS A 187 -4.45 -9.72 23.63
N GLU A 188 -4.30 -8.89 22.62
CA GLU A 188 -5.39 -8.16 21.97
C GLU A 188 -5.21 -8.21 20.45
N LYS A 189 -6.30 -8.02 19.71
CA LYS A 189 -6.26 -7.99 18.25
C LYS A 189 -5.91 -6.58 17.80
N PRO A 190 -4.76 -6.36 17.17
CA PRO A 190 -4.34 -5.04 16.71
C PRO A 190 -5.12 -4.58 15.48
N ARG A 191 -5.01 -3.29 15.18
CA ARG A 191 -5.46 -2.71 13.91
C ARG A 191 -4.42 -1.75 13.35
N LEU A 192 -4.40 -1.63 12.04
CA LEU A 192 -3.63 -0.62 11.32
C LEU A 192 -4.59 0.39 10.69
N VAL A 193 -4.35 1.66 10.90
CA VAL A 193 -5.06 2.76 10.25
C VAL A 193 -4.12 3.44 9.27
N ILE A 194 -4.53 3.54 8.03
CA ILE A 194 -3.79 4.18 6.94
C ILE A 194 -4.60 5.39 6.51
N THR A 195 -4.03 6.58 6.62
CA THR A 195 -4.69 7.83 6.23
C THR A 195 -3.95 8.44 5.05
N TYR A 196 -4.68 8.79 4.00
CA TYR A 196 -4.17 9.42 2.78
C TYR A 196 -4.45 10.92 2.85
N LYS A 197 -3.38 11.73 2.79
CA LYS A 197 -3.41 13.19 2.91
C LYS A 197 -2.75 13.85 1.71
N ASP A 198 -3.02 15.11 1.50
CA ASP A 198 -2.36 15.97 0.52
C ASP A 198 -2.28 15.31 -0.86
N ILE A 199 -3.41 14.72 -1.27
CA ILE A 199 -3.51 14.02 -2.55
C ILE A 199 -3.51 15.05 -3.67
N VAL A 200 -2.45 15.05 -4.47
CA VAL A 200 -2.27 15.90 -5.64
C VAL A 200 -2.45 15.04 -6.88
N LEU A 201 -3.40 15.41 -7.72
CA LEU A 201 -3.61 14.84 -9.05
C LEU A 201 -2.79 15.65 -10.04
N HIS A 202 -2.11 14.96 -10.97
CA HIS A 202 -1.21 15.59 -11.97
C HIS A 202 -0.08 16.44 -11.36
N PRO A 203 0.70 15.88 -10.40
CA PRO A 203 1.86 16.55 -9.85
C PRO A 203 2.97 16.67 -10.89
N THR A 204 3.82 17.68 -10.75
CA THR A 204 5.05 17.76 -11.53
C THR A 204 6.16 17.00 -10.82
N PHE A 205 6.79 16.06 -11.51
CA PHE A 205 7.89 15.25 -10.99
C PHE A 205 9.24 15.70 -11.53
N MET A 206 10.30 15.44 -10.77
CA MET A 206 11.66 15.66 -11.25
C MET A 206 12.02 14.64 -12.34
N LYS A 207 12.90 15.02 -13.28
CA LYS A 207 13.29 14.20 -14.44
C LYS A 207 13.78 12.78 -14.10
N ASN A 208 14.37 12.60 -12.92
CA ASN A 208 14.93 11.33 -12.44
C ASN A 208 14.15 10.74 -11.26
N GLU A 209 12.93 11.20 -10.98
CA GLU A 209 12.14 10.76 -9.83
C GLU A 209 11.93 9.24 -9.82
N PHE A 210 11.68 8.65 -10.98
CA PHE A 210 11.38 7.22 -11.15
C PHE A 210 12.52 6.44 -11.82
N LYS A 211 13.77 6.93 -11.74
CA LYS A 211 14.92 6.28 -12.37
C LYS A 211 15.80 5.57 -11.36
N LEU A 212 16.40 4.45 -11.81
CA LEU A 212 17.37 3.69 -11.04
C LEU A 212 18.59 4.55 -10.64
N GLU A 213 18.98 5.47 -11.50
CA GLU A 213 20.11 6.39 -11.31
C GLU A 213 19.95 7.36 -10.14
N ARG A 214 18.74 7.45 -9.57
CA ARG A 214 18.49 8.14 -8.30
C ARG A 214 19.23 7.50 -7.13
N PHE A 215 19.40 6.18 -7.16
CA PHE A 215 19.95 5.38 -6.06
C PHE A 215 21.37 4.90 -6.35
N VAL A 216 21.65 4.52 -7.58
CA VAL A 216 22.90 3.87 -7.96
C VAL A 216 23.40 4.34 -9.33
N LYS A 217 24.69 4.17 -9.55
CA LYS A 217 25.33 4.24 -10.89
C LYS A 217 26.04 2.94 -11.20
N LYS A 218 26.21 2.63 -12.46
CA LYS A 218 27.00 1.47 -12.91
C LYS A 218 28.46 1.85 -13.01
N GLU A 219 29.35 1.08 -12.36
CA GLU A 219 30.79 1.19 -12.46
C GLU A 219 31.36 -0.19 -12.87
N GLY A 220 31.74 -0.31 -14.15
CA GLY A 220 32.08 -1.63 -14.74
C GLY A 220 30.89 -2.56 -14.69
N ASP A 221 31.07 -3.73 -14.06
CA ASP A 221 30.02 -4.76 -13.89
C ASP A 221 29.25 -4.64 -12.58
N ARG A 222 29.45 -3.58 -11.81
CA ARG A 222 28.82 -3.41 -10.49
C ARG A 222 27.97 -2.15 -10.46
N TYR A 223 26.98 -2.17 -9.59
CA TYR A 223 26.27 -0.98 -9.17
C TYR A 223 26.84 -0.47 -7.85
N VAL A 224 27.02 0.83 -7.74
CA VAL A 224 27.45 1.54 -6.52
C VAL A 224 26.45 2.62 -6.16
N GLY A 225 26.23 2.84 -4.87
CA GLY A 225 25.33 3.88 -4.39
C GLY A 225 25.80 5.29 -4.78
N VAL A 226 24.85 6.22 -4.98
CA VAL A 226 25.13 7.62 -5.31
C VAL A 226 24.52 8.58 -4.30
N GLY A 227 25.06 9.79 -4.18
CA GLY A 227 24.55 10.80 -3.28
C GLY A 227 24.50 10.32 -1.82
N LYS A 228 23.33 10.38 -1.19
CA LYS A 228 23.16 9.91 0.19
C LYS A 228 23.37 8.41 0.40
N TYR A 229 23.42 7.63 -0.69
CA TYR A 229 23.57 6.16 -0.66
C TYR A 229 25.00 5.69 -0.97
N PHE A 230 26.01 6.58 -1.01
CA PHE A 230 27.37 6.26 -1.47
C PHE A 230 28.04 5.13 -0.67
N ASP A 231 27.67 4.95 0.60
CA ASP A 231 28.20 3.95 1.53
C ASP A 231 27.28 2.72 1.70
N PHE A 232 26.20 2.63 0.90
CA PHE A 232 25.27 1.52 0.98
C PHE A 232 25.80 0.30 0.21
N LYS A 233 25.55 -0.88 0.76
CA LYS A 233 25.80 -2.14 0.08
C LYS A 233 24.75 -2.36 -0.99
N VAL A 234 25.17 -2.44 -2.26
CA VAL A 234 24.28 -2.73 -3.38
C VAL A 234 24.26 -4.23 -3.66
N ILE A 235 23.06 -4.80 -3.73
CA ILE A 235 22.78 -6.20 -4.07
C ILE A 235 21.93 -6.18 -5.34
N SER A 236 22.47 -6.64 -6.45
CA SER A 236 21.80 -6.60 -7.76
C SER A 236 21.61 -8.01 -8.31
N GLN A 237 20.44 -8.23 -8.91
CA GLN A 237 20.07 -9.43 -9.65
C GLN A 237 20.06 -9.18 -11.19
N PHE A 238 20.80 -8.17 -11.65
CA PHE A 238 21.00 -7.88 -13.08
C PHE A 238 22.16 -8.68 -13.64
#